data_147a9678a073f9f8380af1dd9f13aa7f
#
_entry.id   147a9678a073f9f8380af1dd9f13aa7f
#
_cell.length_a   1.000
_cell.length_b   1.000
_cell.length_c   1.000
_cell.angle_alpha   90.00
_cell.angle_beta   90.00
_cell.angle_gamma   90.00
#
_symmetry.space_group_name_H-M   'P 1'
#
loop_
_entity.id
_entity.type
_entity.pdbx_description
1 polymer ?
#
loop_
_entity_poly.entity_id
_entity_poly.type
_entity_poly.pdbx_seq_one_letter_code
_entity_poly.pdbx_strand_id
1 'polypeptide(L)'
;MATAVQIVFDCANPDGLATFWAAALHYKKQDPPSGFESWEAFLKAQGIPESEWNSASAVADPDAGGPRIYFQQVPEPKTVKNRVHLDLNVGGPRTAPPEERRRLIDTEVERLIGLGARKARSLEERGEYFVNMFDPEGNEFDVQ
;
A
#
# COMPACT_ATOMS: atom_id res chain seq x y z
N MET A 1 -24.43 5.12 11.96
CA MET A 1 -23.32 5.56 11.10
C MET A 1 -22.13 4.63 11.27
N ALA A 2 -21.45 4.30 10.17
CA ALA A 2 -20.20 3.53 10.25
C ALA A 2 -19.06 4.38 10.83
N THR A 3 -18.16 3.73 11.57
CA THR A 3 -16.94 4.37 12.06
C THR A 3 -15.88 4.36 10.95
N ALA A 4 -15.27 5.50 10.70
CA ALA A 4 -14.15 5.58 9.76
C ALA A 4 -12.93 4.79 10.27
N VAL A 5 -12.22 4.14 9.37
CA VAL A 5 -11.05 3.32 9.68
C VAL A 5 -9.82 3.89 8.98
N GLN A 6 -8.70 3.92 9.69
CA GLN A 6 -7.37 4.15 9.12
C GLN A 6 -6.58 2.84 9.19
N ILE A 7 -5.83 2.55 8.14
CA ILE A 7 -4.92 1.40 8.11
C ILE A 7 -3.53 1.90 8.52
N VAL A 8 -2.83 1.14 9.36
CA VAL A 8 -1.45 1.42 9.75
C VAL A 8 -0.57 0.24 9.39
N PHE A 9 0.53 0.51 8.69
CA PHE A 9 1.61 -0.43 8.47
C PHE A 9 2.77 -0.10 9.41
N ASP A 10 3.15 -1.03 10.24
CA ASP A 10 4.45 -1.00 10.92
C ASP A 10 5.52 -1.42 9.92
N CYS A 11 6.61 -0.68 9.83
CA CYS A 11 7.62 -0.89 8.78
C CYS A 11 9.01 -0.40 9.21
N ALA A 12 10.01 -0.73 8.42
CA ALA A 12 11.37 -0.24 8.61
C ALA A 12 11.63 1.08 7.89
N ASN A 13 11.02 1.28 6.71
CA ASN A 13 11.21 2.46 5.85
C ASN A 13 9.86 3.05 5.43
N PRO A 14 9.27 3.93 6.26
CA PRO A 14 7.97 4.54 5.97
C PRO A 14 7.89 5.24 4.62
N ASP A 15 8.89 6.03 4.25
CA ASP A 15 8.89 6.77 2.98
C ASP A 15 8.92 5.83 1.78
N GLY A 16 9.76 4.81 1.81
CA GLY A 16 9.86 3.82 0.74
C GLY A 16 8.57 3.01 0.58
N LEU A 17 8.01 2.55 1.70
CA LEU A 17 6.77 1.77 1.68
C LEU A 17 5.57 2.62 1.26
N ALA A 18 5.49 3.87 1.71
CA ALA A 18 4.47 4.82 1.28
C ALA A 18 4.56 5.11 -0.23
N THR A 19 5.76 5.21 -0.79
CA THR A 19 5.97 5.40 -2.23
C THR A 19 5.41 4.23 -3.03
N PHE A 20 5.68 2.99 -2.59
CA PHE A 20 5.10 1.80 -3.23
C PHE A 20 3.57 1.80 -3.16
N TRP A 21 2.99 1.95 -1.98
CA TRP A 21 1.55 1.86 -1.80
C TRP A 21 0.79 3.02 -2.45
N ALA A 22 1.37 4.23 -2.50
CA ALA A 22 0.80 5.34 -3.26
C ALA A 22 0.65 4.97 -4.75
N ALA A 23 1.72 4.45 -5.35
CA ALA A 23 1.70 4.02 -6.75
C ALA A 23 0.81 2.79 -6.98
N ALA A 24 0.83 1.82 -6.07
CA ALA A 24 0.01 0.60 -6.15
C ALA A 24 -1.49 0.90 -6.15
N LEU A 25 -1.93 1.79 -5.28
CA LEU A 25 -3.35 2.13 -5.08
C LEU A 25 -3.81 3.35 -5.88
N HIS A 26 -2.92 3.99 -6.65
CA HIS A 26 -3.19 5.29 -7.28
C HIS A 26 -3.54 6.39 -6.26
N TYR A 27 -3.01 6.25 -5.04
CA TYR A 27 -3.07 7.24 -3.99
C TYR A 27 -1.93 8.25 -4.14
N LYS A 28 -1.95 9.30 -3.35
CA LYS A 28 -0.85 10.25 -3.25
C LYS A 28 -0.28 10.28 -1.84
N LYS A 29 0.99 10.59 -1.71
CA LYS A 29 1.58 10.90 -0.42
C LYS A 29 0.89 12.14 0.16
N GLN A 30 0.67 12.13 1.46
CA GLN A 30 0.04 13.26 2.15
C GLN A 30 0.90 14.52 1.98
N ASP A 31 0.26 15.62 1.60
CA ASP A 31 0.90 16.91 1.49
C ASP A 31 1.39 17.41 2.87
N PRO A 32 2.46 18.21 2.93
CA PRO A 32 2.88 18.82 4.18
C PRO A 32 1.79 19.76 4.73
N PRO A 33 1.85 20.11 6.02
CA PRO A 33 0.92 21.07 6.60
C PRO A 33 0.90 22.41 5.85
N SER A 34 -0.24 23.06 5.86
CA SER A 34 -0.42 24.36 5.21
C SER A 34 0.64 25.36 5.65
N GLY A 35 1.23 26.08 4.68
CA GLY A 35 2.29 27.05 4.91
C GLY A 35 3.72 26.51 4.77
N PHE A 36 3.88 25.22 4.46
CA PHE A 36 5.20 24.60 4.22
C PHE A 36 5.29 24.04 2.81
N GLU A 37 6.40 24.26 2.14
CA GLU A 37 6.66 23.78 0.78
C GLU A 37 6.92 22.25 0.73
N SER A 38 7.42 21.70 1.84
CA SER A 38 7.79 20.29 1.93
C SER A 38 7.71 19.80 3.38
N TRP A 39 7.64 18.48 3.55
CA TRP A 39 7.75 17.84 4.86
C TRP A 39 9.07 18.14 5.53
N GLU A 40 10.18 18.19 4.77
CA GLU A 40 11.50 18.55 5.28
C GLU A 40 11.52 19.96 5.88
N ALA A 41 10.93 20.93 5.18
CA ALA A 41 10.80 22.30 5.68
C ALA A 41 10.00 22.37 6.98
N PHE A 42 8.89 21.62 7.05
CA PHE A 42 8.06 21.51 8.25
C PHE A 42 8.84 20.89 9.42
N LEU A 43 9.44 19.71 9.21
CA LEU A 43 10.17 18.98 10.25
C LEU A 43 11.36 19.79 10.78
N LYS A 44 12.07 20.46 9.90
CA LYS A 44 13.16 21.37 10.27
C LYS A 44 12.66 22.53 11.12
N ALA A 45 11.53 23.14 10.75
CA ALA A 45 10.91 24.22 11.51
C ALA A 45 10.45 23.76 12.89
N GLN A 46 10.05 22.47 13.04
CA GLN A 46 9.68 21.87 14.32
C GLN A 46 10.88 21.43 15.16
N GLY A 47 12.10 21.60 14.67
CA GLY A 47 13.31 21.17 15.37
C GLY A 47 13.53 19.65 15.41
N ILE A 48 12.89 18.91 14.51
CA ILE A 48 13.04 17.46 14.43
C ILE A 48 14.41 17.14 13.79
N PRO A 49 15.25 16.30 14.42
CA PRO A 49 16.51 15.88 13.82
C PRO A 49 16.31 15.17 12.48
N GLU A 50 17.22 15.39 11.53
CA GLU A 50 17.16 14.76 10.20
C GLU A 50 17.09 13.23 10.28
N SER A 51 17.76 12.62 11.28
CA SER A 51 17.73 11.18 11.53
C SER A 51 16.32 10.62 11.86
N GLU A 52 15.38 11.49 12.22
CA GLU A 52 14.00 11.11 12.57
C GLU A 52 12.98 11.48 11.47
N TRP A 53 13.41 12.08 10.36
CA TRP A 53 12.49 12.56 9.32
C TRP A 53 11.74 11.44 8.62
N ASN A 54 12.32 10.24 8.56
CA ASN A 54 11.66 9.06 8.02
C ASN A 54 11.05 8.14 9.08
N SER A 55 10.56 8.71 10.19
CA SER A 55 9.90 7.93 11.24
C SER A 55 8.43 7.61 10.93
N ALA A 56 7.83 8.34 9.99
CA ALA A 56 6.44 8.15 9.56
C ALA A 56 6.21 8.69 8.15
N SER A 57 5.19 8.16 7.48
CA SER A 57 4.66 8.67 6.22
C SER A 57 3.18 8.32 6.11
N ALA A 58 2.48 8.89 5.14
CA ALA A 58 1.09 8.56 4.90
C ALA A 58 0.71 8.74 3.43
N VAL A 59 -0.27 7.97 3.00
CA VAL A 59 -0.90 8.11 1.69
C VAL A 59 -2.41 8.19 1.85
N ALA A 60 -3.04 8.89 0.93
CA ALA A 60 -4.48 9.07 0.92
C ALA A 60 -5.03 8.99 -0.51
N ASP A 61 -6.25 8.52 -0.61
CA ASP A 61 -7.01 8.58 -1.85
C ASP A 61 -7.28 10.05 -2.20
N PRO A 62 -6.86 10.55 -3.37
CA PRO A 62 -7.12 11.92 -3.78
C PRO A 62 -8.63 12.24 -3.89
N ASP A 63 -9.46 11.23 -4.13
CA ASP A 63 -10.91 11.36 -4.26
C ASP A 63 -11.65 11.07 -2.93
N ALA A 64 -10.92 10.81 -1.85
CA ALA A 64 -11.43 10.53 -0.51
C ALA A 64 -12.42 9.33 -0.44
N GLY A 65 -12.33 8.41 -1.41
CA GLY A 65 -13.19 7.21 -1.46
C GLY A 65 -12.66 6.02 -0.67
N GLY A 66 -11.36 6.02 -0.36
CA GLY A 66 -10.69 4.94 0.36
C GLY A 66 -10.11 5.37 1.70
N PRO A 67 -9.67 4.39 2.53
CA PRO A 67 -9.07 4.70 3.82
C PRO A 67 -7.68 5.34 3.66
N ARG A 68 -7.35 6.27 4.55
CA ARG A 68 -5.97 6.75 4.70
C ARG A 68 -5.10 5.61 5.20
N ILE A 69 -3.88 5.52 4.67
CA ILE A 69 -2.88 4.54 5.12
C ILE A 69 -1.69 5.29 5.73
N TYR A 70 -1.35 4.93 6.96
CA TYR A 70 -0.24 5.49 7.71
C TYR A 70 0.87 4.45 7.82
N PHE A 71 2.12 4.88 7.69
CA PHE A 71 3.31 4.04 7.80
C PHE A 71 4.12 4.52 8.98
N GLN A 72 4.41 3.62 9.90
CA GLN A 72 5.08 3.92 11.16
C GLN A 72 6.36 3.09 11.27
N GLN A 73 7.48 3.75 11.48
CA GLN A 73 8.73 3.05 11.72
C GLN A 73 8.69 2.34 13.07
N VAL A 74 9.02 1.05 13.05
CA VAL A 74 9.14 0.21 14.25
C VAL A 74 10.45 -0.57 14.20
N PRO A 75 11.04 -0.91 15.36
CA PRO A 75 12.29 -1.69 15.40
C PRO A 75 12.08 -3.18 15.11
N GLU A 76 10.87 -3.70 15.29
CA GLU A 76 10.57 -5.12 15.09
C GLU A 76 10.56 -5.46 13.59
N PRO A 77 11.32 -6.48 13.16
CA PRO A 77 11.30 -6.91 11.77
C PRO A 77 10.04 -7.71 11.45
N LYS A 78 9.66 -7.73 10.17
CA LYS A 78 8.61 -8.61 9.64
C LYS A 78 9.12 -10.06 9.63
N THR A 79 8.57 -10.94 10.45
CA THR A 79 9.02 -12.35 10.61
C THR A 79 7.93 -13.37 10.32
N VAL A 80 6.68 -13.11 10.66
CA VAL A 80 5.56 -14.03 10.47
C VAL A 80 4.57 -13.50 9.44
N LYS A 81 3.72 -14.39 8.90
CA LYS A 81 2.66 -14.01 7.97
C LYS A 81 1.72 -12.97 8.58
N ASN A 82 1.33 -11.96 7.80
CA ASN A 82 0.31 -11.00 8.19
C ASN A 82 -1.00 -11.72 8.56
N ARG A 83 -1.65 -11.28 9.63
CA ARG A 83 -2.97 -11.76 10.03
C ARG A 83 -4.10 -10.97 9.35
N VAL A 84 -3.80 -9.74 8.93
CA VAL A 84 -4.66 -8.89 8.09
C VAL A 84 -3.90 -8.59 6.80
N HIS A 85 -4.52 -8.76 5.67
CA HIS A 85 -3.95 -8.41 4.37
C HIS A 85 -4.96 -7.60 3.55
N LEU A 86 -4.45 -6.81 2.64
CA LEU A 86 -5.27 -6.05 1.70
C LEU A 86 -5.50 -6.90 0.45
N ASP A 87 -6.71 -6.84 -0.10
CA ASP A 87 -7.06 -7.44 -1.38
C ASP A 87 -7.33 -6.31 -2.38
N LEU A 88 -6.53 -6.25 -3.44
CA LEU A 88 -6.68 -5.27 -4.51
C LEU A 88 -7.68 -5.81 -5.54
N ASN A 89 -8.83 -5.19 -5.62
CA ASN A 89 -9.93 -5.62 -6.51
C ASN A 89 -9.76 -4.98 -7.88
N VAL A 90 -9.07 -5.65 -8.79
CA VAL A 90 -8.75 -5.15 -10.14
C VAL A 90 -9.36 -5.99 -11.26
N GLY A 91 -9.88 -7.16 -10.94
CA GLY A 91 -10.44 -8.12 -11.91
C GLY A 91 -11.77 -7.70 -12.55
N GLY A 92 -12.25 -6.51 -12.24
CA GLY A 92 -13.55 -6.05 -12.74
C GLY A 92 -14.74 -6.74 -12.06
N PRO A 93 -15.95 -6.60 -12.63
CA PRO A 93 -17.14 -7.17 -12.02
C PRO A 93 -17.09 -8.71 -12.04
N ARG A 94 -17.64 -9.33 -11.00
CA ARG A 94 -17.69 -10.81 -10.88
C ARG A 94 -18.45 -11.47 -12.03
N THR A 95 -19.29 -10.72 -12.73
CA THR A 95 -20.07 -11.17 -13.91
C THR A 95 -19.24 -11.15 -15.20
N ALA A 96 -18.04 -10.55 -15.21
CA ALA A 96 -17.18 -10.56 -16.38
C ALA A 96 -16.64 -11.96 -16.66
N PRO A 97 -16.28 -12.28 -17.92
CA PRO A 97 -15.69 -13.57 -18.27
C PRO A 97 -14.43 -13.87 -17.43
N PRO A 98 -14.26 -15.12 -16.94
CA PRO A 98 -13.11 -15.48 -16.11
C PRO A 98 -11.77 -15.17 -16.76
N GLU A 99 -11.64 -15.34 -18.07
CA GLU A 99 -10.40 -15.05 -18.82
C GLU A 99 -10.08 -13.57 -18.83
N GLU A 100 -11.09 -12.71 -18.95
CA GLU A 100 -10.92 -11.27 -18.90
C GLU A 100 -10.49 -10.82 -17.51
N ARG A 101 -11.15 -11.32 -16.48
CA ARG A 101 -10.78 -11.06 -15.08
C ARG A 101 -9.34 -11.47 -14.81
N ARG A 102 -8.96 -12.68 -15.24
CA ARG A 102 -7.59 -13.19 -15.09
C ARG A 102 -6.57 -12.30 -15.79
N ARG A 103 -6.87 -11.87 -17.02
CA ARG A 103 -6.00 -10.96 -17.77
C ARG A 103 -5.79 -9.62 -17.05
N LEU A 104 -6.84 -9.05 -16.47
CA LEU A 104 -6.74 -7.80 -15.71
C LEU A 104 -5.86 -8.00 -14.45
N ILE A 105 -6.08 -9.08 -13.71
CA ILE A 105 -5.29 -9.41 -12.53
C ILE A 105 -3.81 -9.61 -12.89
N ASP A 106 -3.52 -10.43 -13.90
CA ASP A 106 -2.14 -10.69 -14.32
C ASP A 106 -1.44 -9.42 -14.82
N THR A 107 -2.14 -8.54 -15.53
CA THR A 107 -1.60 -7.24 -15.97
C THR A 107 -1.24 -6.37 -14.77
N GLU A 108 -2.09 -6.32 -13.77
CA GLU A 108 -1.82 -5.56 -12.55
C GLU A 108 -0.66 -6.14 -11.74
N VAL A 109 -0.57 -7.46 -11.67
CA VAL A 109 0.55 -8.16 -11.02
C VAL A 109 1.89 -7.73 -11.64
N GLU A 110 1.98 -7.69 -12.97
CA GLU A 110 3.20 -7.25 -13.68
C GLU A 110 3.51 -5.77 -13.38
N ARG A 111 2.50 -4.91 -13.33
CA ARG A 111 2.68 -3.51 -12.96
C ARG A 111 3.24 -3.37 -11.53
N LEU A 112 2.68 -4.11 -10.58
CA LEU A 112 3.10 -4.09 -9.18
C LEU A 112 4.52 -4.65 -9.00
N ILE A 113 4.90 -5.68 -9.74
CA ILE A 113 6.28 -6.18 -9.78
C ILE A 113 7.24 -5.06 -10.23
N GLY A 114 6.88 -4.32 -11.26
CA GLY A 114 7.65 -3.16 -11.73
C GLY A 114 7.80 -2.06 -10.68
N LEU A 115 6.89 -1.97 -9.71
CA LEU A 115 6.96 -1.02 -8.58
C LEU A 115 7.76 -1.55 -7.38
N GLY A 116 8.14 -2.82 -7.37
CA GLY A 116 8.94 -3.42 -6.30
C GLY A 116 8.24 -4.54 -5.50
N ALA A 117 7.02 -4.93 -5.87
CA ALA A 117 6.36 -6.09 -5.28
C ALA A 117 6.99 -7.40 -5.77
N ARG A 118 6.75 -8.47 -5.04
CA ARG A 118 7.14 -9.83 -5.44
C ARG A 118 5.92 -10.73 -5.50
N LYS A 119 5.80 -11.53 -6.55
CA LYS A 119 4.78 -12.55 -6.68
C LYS A 119 5.14 -13.75 -5.82
N ALA A 120 4.22 -14.22 -4.99
CA ALA A 120 4.35 -15.48 -4.26
C ALA A 120 3.80 -16.65 -5.08
N ARG A 121 2.51 -16.62 -5.40
CA ARG A 121 1.84 -17.67 -6.17
C ARG A 121 0.51 -17.20 -6.74
N SER A 122 0.10 -17.83 -7.83
CA SER A 122 -1.27 -17.73 -8.34
C SER A 122 -2.12 -18.86 -7.77
N LEU A 123 -3.36 -18.58 -7.47
CA LEU A 123 -4.32 -19.51 -6.86
C LEU A 123 -5.65 -19.44 -7.58
N GLU A 124 -6.33 -20.56 -7.57
CA GLU A 124 -7.71 -20.66 -8.04
C GLU A 124 -8.49 -21.46 -6.99
N GLU A 125 -9.35 -20.76 -6.26
CA GLU A 125 -10.14 -21.35 -5.18
C GLU A 125 -11.61 -20.99 -5.37
N ARG A 126 -12.48 -22.00 -5.31
CA ARG A 126 -13.93 -21.81 -5.44
C ARG A 126 -14.36 -21.04 -6.70
N GLY A 127 -13.60 -21.24 -7.80
CA GLY A 127 -13.84 -20.54 -9.07
C GLY A 127 -13.33 -19.10 -9.14
N GLU A 128 -12.64 -18.63 -8.11
CA GLU A 128 -12.03 -17.29 -8.05
C GLU A 128 -10.52 -17.39 -8.25
N TYR A 129 -10.01 -16.63 -9.22
CA TYR A 129 -8.57 -16.48 -9.46
C TYR A 129 -8.01 -15.28 -8.70
N PHE A 130 -6.90 -15.48 -8.02
CA PHE A 130 -6.17 -14.41 -7.34
C PHE A 130 -4.68 -14.71 -7.25
N VAL A 131 -3.89 -13.71 -6.96
CA VAL A 131 -2.44 -13.81 -6.86
C VAL A 131 -1.98 -13.27 -5.51
N ASN A 132 -1.29 -14.11 -4.74
CA ASN A 132 -0.64 -13.66 -3.51
C ASN A 132 0.66 -12.96 -3.86
N MET A 133 0.90 -11.82 -3.24
CA MET A 133 2.08 -10.99 -3.45
C MET A 133 2.70 -10.54 -2.12
N PHE A 134 3.91 -10.03 -2.20
CA PHE A 134 4.59 -9.33 -1.12
C PHE A 134 4.90 -7.90 -1.54
N ASP A 135 4.68 -6.96 -0.65
CA ASP A 135 5.15 -5.60 -0.82
C ASP A 135 6.69 -5.53 -0.62
N PRO A 136 7.34 -4.38 -0.84
CA PRO A 136 8.80 -4.26 -0.70
C PRO A 136 9.37 -4.64 0.67
N GLU A 137 8.56 -4.62 1.73
CA GLU A 137 8.98 -5.05 3.06
C GLU A 137 8.48 -6.46 3.44
N GLY A 138 7.90 -7.19 2.49
CA GLY A 138 7.47 -8.56 2.70
C GLY A 138 6.09 -8.72 3.32
N ASN A 139 5.27 -7.67 3.37
CA ASN A 139 3.89 -7.78 3.80
C ASN A 139 3.06 -8.45 2.71
N GLU A 140 2.29 -9.47 3.09
CA GLU A 140 1.42 -10.20 2.16
C GLU A 140 0.20 -9.37 1.80
N PHE A 141 -0.15 -9.40 0.52
CA PHE A 141 -1.39 -8.85 -0.02
C PHE A 141 -1.84 -9.66 -1.24
N ASP A 142 -3.08 -9.52 -1.63
CA ASP A 142 -3.64 -10.25 -2.75
C ASP A 142 -4.09 -9.30 -3.87
N VAL A 143 -4.06 -9.80 -5.09
CA VAL A 143 -4.60 -9.16 -6.29
C VAL A 143 -5.69 -10.06 -6.85
N GLN A 144 -6.94 -9.56 -6.95
CA GLN A 144 -8.12 -10.33 -7.35
C GLN A 144 -9.10 -9.57 -8.24
#